data_1d2dc16d3ab2c8b90581216282023622
#
_entry.id   1d2dc16d3ab2c8b90581216282023622
#
_cell.length_a   1.000
_cell.length_b   1.000
_cell.length_c   1.000
_cell.angle_alpha   90.00
_cell.angle_beta   90.00
_cell.angle_gamma   90.00
#
_symmetry.space_group_name_H-M   'P 1'
#
loop_
_entity.id
_entity.type
_entity.pdbx_description
1 polymer ?
#
loop_
_entity_poly.entity_id
_entity_poly.type
_entity_poly.pdbx_seq_one_letter_code
_entity_poly.pdbx_strand_id
1 'polypeptide(L)'
;MTDQPEIATAYQDEWGAVAPEVYQAAESLREQAESYARMALGAEADGLTLLAKAAATVTRALEDRHEQIASLEAYLFQTYKHMVLAEAEKARARERILAERAGNASQNGHDASAELEQYILIEQLRKRMNQRTRMVFDLLALGHTFEEIGSMMGMSSRAVRNNYYDQVARLKQEIG
;
A
#
# COMPACT_ATOMS: atom_id res chain seq x y z
N MET A 1 0.08 7.46 -37.28
CA MET A 1 -1.07 7.32 -36.34
C MET A 1 -0.48 6.75 -35.07
N THR A 2 -0.19 7.62 -34.11
CA THR A 2 0.44 7.25 -32.85
C THR A 2 -0.68 6.84 -31.92
N ASP A 3 -0.74 5.55 -31.63
CA ASP A 3 -1.62 4.96 -30.64
C ASP A 3 -1.22 5.55 -29.26
N GLN A 4 -1.92 6.58 -28.82
CA GLN A 4 -1.75 7.07 -27.46
C GLN A 4 -2.42 6.04 -26.54
N PRO A 5 -1.70 5.49 -25.58
CA PRO A 5 -2.25 4.47 -24.71
C PRO A 5 -3.42 5.04 -23.91
N GLU A 6 -4.47 4.23 -23.73
CA GLU A 6 -5.71 4.54 -22.97
C GLU A 6 -5.47 5.17 -21.60
N ILE A 7 -4.31 4.93 -21.01
CA ILE A 7 -3.89 5.50 -19.72
C ILE A 7 -3.71 7.01 -19.81
N ALA A 8 -3.18 7.57 -20.92
CA ALA A 8 -2.98 9.01 -21.06
C ALA A 8 -4.29 9.79 -20.90
N THR A 9 -5.41 9.24 -21.37
CA THR A 9 -6.72 9.86 -21.27
C THR A 9 -7.29 9.83 -19.85
N ALA A 10 -7.12 8.70 -19.13
CA ALA A 10 -7.56 8.58 -17.74
C ALA A 10 -6.78 9.49 -16.78
N TYR A 11 -5.52 9.79 -17.10
CA TYR A 11 -4.69 10.68 -16.27
C TYR A 11 -4.94 12.18 -16.50
N GLN A 12 -5.45 12.56 -17.69
CA GLN A 12 -5.63 13.98 -18.03
C GLN A 12 -6.95 14.58 -17.55
N ASP A 13 -8.02 13.79 -17.49
CA ASP A 13 -9.37 14.33 -17.32
C ASP A 13 -9.84 14.51 -15.86
N GLU A 14 -9.31 13.73 -14.92
CA GLU A 14 -9.84 13.73 -13.54
C GLU A 14 -8.83 14.19 -12.48
N TRP A 15 -7.51 14.10 -12.73
CA TRP A 15 -6.48 14.23 -11.69
C TRP A 15 -5.47 15.35 -11.92
N GLY A 16 -5.57 16.06 -13.04
CA GLY A 16 -4.63 17.10 -13.45
C GLY A 16 -3.46 16.56 -14.28
N ALA A 17 -2.58 17.45 -14.75
CA ALA A 17 -1.41 17.07 -15.54
C ALA A 17 -0.43 16.24 -14.69
N VAL A 18 -0.05 15.07 -15.18
CA VAL A 18 0.99 14.23 -14.58
C VAL A 18 2.33 14.55 -15.27
N ALA A 19 3.39 14.76 -14.50
CA ALA A 19 4.73 15.01 -15.05
C ALA A 19 5.19 13.82 -15.92
N PRO A 20 5.87 14.08 -17.07
CA PRO A 20 6.22 13.02 -18.01
C PRO A 20 7.05 11.88 -17.41
N GLU A 21 7.97 12.20 -16.51
CA GLU A 21 8.78 11.22 -15.78
C GLU A 21 7.96 10.36 -14.82
N VAL A 22 6.93 10.93 -14.16
CA VAL A 22 6.02 10.19 -13.29
C VAL A 22 5.12 9.29 -14.12
N TYR A 23 4.69 9.75 -15.30
CA TYR A 23 3.91 8.96 -16.22
C TYR A 23 4.71 7.71 -16.69
N GLN A 24 5.96 7.88 -17.09
CA GLN A 24 6.83 6.76 -17.49
C GLN A 24 7.02 5.75 -16.34
N ALA A 25 7.22 6.24 -15.11
CA ALA A 25 7.31 5.40 -13.93
C ALA A 25 6.00 4.65 -13.67
N ALA A 26 4.85 5.27 -13.87
CA ALA A 26 3.54 4.64 -13.71
C ALA A 26 3.31 3.54 -14.75
N GLU A 27 3.70 3.78 -16.01
CA GLU A 27 3.61 2.77 -17.06
C GLU A 27 4.48 1.54 -16.75
N SER A 28 5.71 1.73 -16.27
CA SER A 28 6.59 0.61 -15.91
C SER A 28 6.03 -0.22 -14.73
N LEU A 29 5.20 0.38 -13.87
CA LEU A 29 4.62 -0.26 -12.70
C LEU A 29 3.21 -0.83 -12.93
N ARG A 30 2.62 -0.64 -14.12
CA ARG A 30 1.22 -0.96 -14.41
C ARG A 30 0.82 -2.38 -14.03
N GLU A 31 1.52 -3.38 -14.55
CA GLU A 31 1.20 -4.79 -14.29
C GLU A 31 1.35 -5.14 -12.80
N GLN A 32 2.39 -4.62 -12.17
CA GLN A 32 2.65 -4.83 -10.76
C GLN A 32 1.56 -4.17 -9.90
N ALA A 33 1.12 -2.97 -10.27
CA ALA A 33 0.07 -2.24 -9.58
C ALA A 33 -1.28 -2.97 -9.69
N GLU A 34 -1.66 -3.42 -10.88
CA GLU A 34 -2.89 -4.19 -11.08
C GLU A 34 -2.90 -5.50 -10.28
N SER A 35 -1.76 -6.23 -10.31
CA SER A 35 -1.62 -7.47 -9.54
C SER A 35 -1.76 -7.21 -8.04
N TYR A 36 -1.14 -6.14 -7.55
CA TYR A 36 -1.19 -5.74 -6.15
C TYR A 36 -2.60 -5.35 -5.72
N ALA A 37 -3.30 -4.52 -6.51
CA ALA A 37 -4.68 -4.13 -6.20
C ALA A 37 -5.62 -5.35 -6.14
N ARG A 38 -5.51 -6.26 -7.11
CA ARG A 38 -6.31 -7.49 -7.12
C ARG A 38 -6.10 -8.36 -5.90
N MET A 39 -4.86 -8.48 -5.42
CA MET A 39 -4.58 -9.23 -4.19
C MET A 39 -5.15 -8.55 -2.95
N ALA A 40 -5.02 -7.23 -2.85
CA ALA A 40 -5.38 -6.49 -1.64
C ALA A 40 -6.87 -6.15 -1.54
N LEU A 41 -7.54 -5.91 -2.67
CA LEU A 41 -8.92 -5.41 -2.77
C LEU A 41 -9.88 -6.39 -3.44
N GLY A 42 -9.37 -7.46 -4.07
CA GLY A 42 -10.18 -8.43 -4.83
C GLY A 42 -10.15 -8.20 -6.34
N ALA A 43 -10.79 -9.12 -7.07
CA ALA A 43 -10.70 -9.21 -8.53
C ALA A 43 -11.30 -8.01 -9.28
N GLU A 44 -12.23 -7.29 -8.66
CA GLU A 44 -12.94 -6.13 -9.24
C GLU A 44 -12.24 -4.79 -8.92
N ALA A 45 -11.06 -4.84 -8.30
CA ALA A 45 -10.35 -3.62 -7.92
C ALA A 45 -9.85 -2.85 -9.14
N ASP A 46 -10.14 -1.56 -9.19
CA ASP A 46 -9.59 -0.63 -10.17
C ASP A 46 -8.21 -0.13 -9.73
N GLY A 47 -7.21 -0.99 -9.97
CA GLY A 47 -5.82 -0.69 -9.65
C GLY A 47 -5.25 0.47 -10.47
N LEU A 48 -5.74 0.68 -11.68
CA LEU A 48 -5.26 1.75 -12.57
C LEU A 48 -5.71 3.12 -12.09
N THR A 49 -6.96 3.27 -11.69
CA THR A 49 -7.44 4.52 -11.08
C THR A 49 -6.64 4.88 -9.83
N LEU A 50 -6.31 3.91 -8.98
CA LEU A 50 -5.47 4.15 -7.81
C LEU A 50 -4.04 4.52 -8.19
N LEU A 51 -3.47 3.93 -9.25
CA LEU A 51 -2.15 4.28 -9.77
C LEU A 51 -2.14 5.70 -10.35
N ALA A 52 -3.19 6.10 -11.06
CA ALA A 52 -3.37 7.46 -11.55
C ALA A 52 -3.40 8.48 -10.42
N LYS A 53 -4.16 8.21 -9.36
CA LYS A 53 -4.20 9.06 -8.15
C LYS A 53 -2.83 9.18 -7.49
N ALA A 54 -2.10 8.09 -7.41
CA ALA A 54 -0.75 8.08 -6.86
C ALA A 54 0.20 8.91 -7.71
N ALA A 55 0.14 8.78 -9.04
CA ALA A 55 0.95 9.56 -9.98
C ALA A 55 0.68 11.07 -9.87
N ALA A 56 -0.58 11.49 -9.80
CA ALA A 56 -0.95 12.89 -9.60
C ALA A 56 -0.47 13.42 -8.24
N THR A 57 -0.49 12.59 -7.20
CA THR A 57 0.02 12.97 -5.87
C THR A 57 1.53 13.14 -5.87
N VAL A 58 2.25 12.23 -6.54
CA VAL A 58 3.72 12.30 -6.68
C VAL A 58 4.12 13.51 -7.51
N THR A 59 3.41 13.81 -8.61
CA THR A 59 3.67 15.00 -9.42
C THR A 59 3.60 16.27 -8.59
N ARG A 60 2.53 16.44 -7.80
CA ARG A 60 2.40 17.60 -6.89
C ARG A 60 3.51 17.65 -5.84
N ALA A 61 3.89 16.51 -5.29
CA ALA A 61 4.99 16.46 -4.32
C ALA A 61 6.35 16.81 -4.93
N LEU A 62 6.57 16.52 -6.23
CA LEU A 62 7.78 16.92 -6.96
C LEU A 62 7.82 18.45 -7.23
N GLU A 63 6.66 19.03 -7.55
CA GLU A 63 6.53 20.47 -7.76
C GLU A 63 6.78 21.28 -6.49
N ASP A 64 6.27 20.79 -5.35
CA ASP A 64 6.39 21.45 -4.04
C ASP A 64 7.77 21.26 -3.39
N ARG A 65 8.44 20.15 -3.70
CA ARG A 65 9.71 19.78 -3.09
C ARG A 65 10.75 19.63 -4.18
N HIS A 66 11.70 20.52 -4.25
CA HIS A 66 12.92 20.36 -5.07
C HIS A 66 13.83 19.22 -4.54
N GLU A 67 13.27 18.20 -3.90
CA GLU A 67 14.00 17.07 -3.36
C GLU A 67 14.35 16.08 -4.48
N GLN A 68 15.61 15.68 -4.52
CA GLN A 68 16.09 14.59 -5.38
C GLN A 68 15.51 13.27 -4.87
N ILE A 69 14.51 12.76 -5.55
CA ILE A 69 13.96 11.42 -5.29
C ILE A 69 14.93 10.41 -5.92
N ALA A 70 15.58 9.59 -5.09
CA ALA A 70 16.58 8.62 -5.54
C ALA A 70 16.01 7.56 -6.51
N SER A 71 14.72 7.21 -6.38
CA SER A 71 14.00 6.33 -7.31
C SER A 71 12.54 6.76 -7.35
N LEU A 72 12.14 7.32 -8.48
CA LEU A 72 10.78 7.78 -8.73
C LEU A 72 9.78 6.62 -8.74
N GLU A 73 10.14 5.51 -9.35
CA GLU A 73 9.32 4.29 -9.39
C GLU A 73 9.05 3.74 -7.99
N ALA A 74 10.10 3.64 -7.15
CA ALA A 74 9.95 3.18 -5.78
C ALA A 74 9.06 4.11 -4.94
N TYR A 75 9.21 5.43 -5.11
CA TYR A 75 8.40 6.43 -4.42
C TYR A 75 6.94 6.39 -4.88
N LEU A 76 6.71 6.31 -6.19
CA LEU A 76 5.37 6.17 -6.77
C LEU A 76 4.69 4.88 -6.29
N PHE A 77 5.38 3.75 -6.36
CA PHE A 77 4.82 2.47 -5.93
C PHE A 77 4.52 2.43 -4.43
N GLN A 78 5.32 3.09 -3.62
CA GLN A 78 5.05 3.25 -2.20
C GLN A 78 3.79 4.09 -1.94
N THR A 79 3.66 5.23 -2.64
CA THR A 79 2.46 6.09 -2.56
C THR A 79 1.23 5.30 -2.98
N TYR A 80 1.31 4.57 -4.08
CA TYR A 80 0.26 3.68 -4.57
C TYR A 80 -0.17 2.64 -3.53
N LYS A 81 0.78 1.93 -2.93
CA LYS A 81 0.47 0.93 -1.89
C LYS A 81 -0.27 1.52 -0.70
N HIS A 82 0.12 2.69 -0.25
CA HIS A 82 -0.58 3.39 0.82
C HIS A 82 -2.06 3.66 0.46
N MET A 83 -2.32 4.05 -0.79
CA MET A 83 -3.69 4.27 -1.26
C MET A 83 -4.49 2.97 -1.33
N VAL A 84 -3.90 1.90 -1.85
CA VAL A 84 -4.55 0.57 -1.90
C VAL A 84 -4.88 0.06 -0.50
N LEU A 85 -3.95 0.16 0.45
CA LEU A 85 -4.18 -0.25 1.84
C LEU A 85 -5.27 0.58 2.51
N ALA A 86 -5.28 1.89 2.30
CA ALA A 86 -6.33 2.76 2.83
C ALA A 86 -7.71 2.40 2.26
N GLU A 87 -7.78 2.01 0.99
CA GLU A 87 -9.04 1.57 0.37
C GLU A 87 -9.48 0.21 0.89
N ALA A 88 -8.54 -0.72 1.10
CA ALA A 88 -8.82 -2.01 1.75
C ALA A 88 -9.37 -1.84 3.18
N GLU A 89 -8.81 -0.92 3.96
CA GLU A 89 -9.30 -0.60 5.30
C GLU A 89 -10.73 -0.03 5.26
N LYS A 90 -11.02 0.85 4.30
CA LYS A 90 -12.39 1.38 4.12
C LYS A 90 -13.38 0.29 3.72
N ALA A 91 -13.00 -0.62 2.82
CA ALA A 91 -13.83 -1.74 2.41
C ALA A 91 -14.17 -2.64 3.62
N ARG A 92 -13.17 -3.03 4.40
CA ARG A 92 -13.36 -3.82 5.63
C ARG A 92 -14.21 -3.10 6.69
N ALA A 93 -14.05 -1.78 6.82
CA ALA A 93 -14.89 -0.99 7.73
C ALA A 93 -16.36 -0.98 7.29
N ARG A 94 -16.61 -0.86 5.97
CA ARG A 94 -17.97 -0.96 5.41
C ARG A 94 -18.59 -2.33 5.64
N GLU A 95 -17.85 -3.40 5.40
CA GLU A 95 -18.29 -4.77 5.66
C GLU A 95 -18.65 -5.00 7.12
N ARG A 96 -17.84 -4.49 8.07
CA ARG A 96 -18.14 -4.57 9.50
C ARG A 96 -19.43 -3.85 9.85
N ILE A 97 -19.63 -2.63 9.36
CA ILE A 97 -20.87 -1.87 9.60
C ILE A 97 -22.08 -2.61 9.03
N LEU A 98 -21.95 -3.23 7.86
CA LEU A 98 -23.02 -4.03 7.26
C LEU A 98 -23.28 -5.31 8.06
N ALA A 99 -22.23 -6.00 8.50
CA ALA A 99 -22.33 -7.20 9.34
C ALA A 99 -22.96 -6.87 10.72
N GLU A 100 -22.58 -5.78 11.36
CA GLU A 100 -23.20 -5.31 12.59
C GLU A 100 -24.69 -4.99 12.42
N ARG A 101 -25.08 -4.37 11.31
CA ARG A 101 -26.49 -4.11 10.97
C ARG A 101 -27.26 -5.38 10.66
N ALA A 102 -26.62 -6.38 10.04
CA ALA A 102 -27.21 -7.70 9.77
C ALA A 102 -27.21 -8.60 11.03
N GLY A 103 -26.17 -8.50 11.88
CA GLY A 103 -25.94 -9.34 13.05
C GLY A 103 -26.79 -8.98 14.26
N ASN A 104 -27.50 -7.84 14.25
CA ASN A 104 -28.61 -7.63 15.19
C ASN A 104 -29.76 -8.66 14.99
N ALA A 105 -29.60 -9.57 14.04
CA ALA A 105 -30.52 -10.67 13.77
C ALA A 105 -29.95 -12.07 14.08
N SER A 106 -28.67 -12.23 14.50
CA SER A 106 -28.12 -13.56 14.79
C SER A 106 -26.95 -13.51 15.78
N GLN A 107 -27.13 -14.19 16.90
CA GLN A 107 -26.12 -14.37 17.95
C GLN A 107 -24.96 -15.24 17.45
N ASN A 108 -23.80 -14.64 17.16
CA ASN A 108 -22.50 -15.32 17.15
C ASN A 108 -21.39 -14.31 17.53
N GLY A 109 -21.34 -13.97 18.83
CA GLY A 109 -20.50 -12.89 19.34
C GLY A 109 -19.10 -13.30 19.84
N HIS A 110 -18.59 -14.50 19.56
CA HIS A 110 -17.32 -14.94 20.18
C HIS A 110 -16.09 -14.87 19.28
N ASP A 111 -16.24 -15.02 17.97
CA ASP A 111 -15.07 -14.97 17.04
C ASP A 111 -14.71 -13.52 16.63
N ALA A 112 -15.70 -12.68 16.44
CA ALA A 112 -15.47 -11.29 16.00
C ALA A 112 -14.70 -10.43 17.03
N SER A 113 -14.79 -10.73 18.33
CA SER A 113 -14.07 -10.00 19.38
C SER A 113 -12.57 -10.32 19.34
N ALA A 114 -12.20 -11.58 19.18
CA ALA A 114 -10.81 -12.01 19.13
C ALA A 114 -10.10 -11.49 17.85
N GLU A 115 -10.78 -11.49 16.71
CA GLU A 115 -10.27 -10.92 15.48
C GLU A 115 -10.09 -9.40 15.58
N LEU A 116 -11.03 -8.71 16.24
CA LEU A 116 -10.94 -7.26 16.49
C LEU A 116 -9.77 -6.94 17.43
N GLU A 117 -9.59 -7.70 18.50
CA GLU A 117 -8.44 -7.53 19.41
C GLU A 117 -7.11 -7.76 18.71
N GLN A 118 -6.99 -8.80 17.89
CA GLN A 118 -5.81 -9.03 17.08
C GLN A 118 -5.56 -7.87 16.09
N TYR A 119 -6.59 -7.38 15.43
CA TYR A 119 -6.47 -6.25 14.53
C TYR A 119 -6.00 -4.98 15.24
N ILE A 120 -6.57 -4.67 16.40
CA ILE A 120 -6.19 -3.51 17.23
C ILE A 120 -4.71 -3.64 17.65
N LEU A 121 -4.29 -4.83 18.06
CA LEU A 121 -2.90 -5.10 18.44
C LEU A 121 -1.93 -4.91 17.27
N ILE A 122 -2.27 -5.44 16.09
CA ILE A 122 -1.47 -5.28 14.87
C ILE A 122 -1.35 -3.79 14.48
N GLU A 123 -2.44 -3.04 14.56
CA GLU A 123 -2.44 -1.61 14.27
C GLU A 123 -1.62 -0.81 15.30
N GLN A 124 -1.68 -1.17 16.57
CA GLN A 124 -0.85 -0.54 17.60
C GLN A 124 0.64 -0.83 17.37
N LEU A 125 0.99 -2.07 17.03
CA LEU A 125 2.35 -2.44 16.66
C LEU A 125 2.83 -1.67 15.42
N ARG A 126 1.99 -1.61 14.39
CA ARG A 126 2.27 -0.90 13.14
C ARG A 126 2.53 0.60 13.36
N LYS A 127 1.76 1.25 14.25
CA LYS A 127 1.96 2.67 14.61
C LYS A 127 3.28 2.93 15.31
N ARG A 128 3.80 1.96 16.07
CA ARG A 128 5.09 2.05 16.77
C ARG A 128 6.29 1.69 15.90
N MET A 129 6.07 1.01 14.75
CA MET A 129 7.12 0.72 13.79
C MET A 129 7.63 1.99 13.13
N ASN A 130 8.94 2.09 12.93
CA ASN A 130 9.49 3.11 12.05
C ASN A 130 9.02 2.87 10.60
N GLN A 131 9.11 3.90 9.77
CA GLN A 131 8.60 3.86 8.39
C GLN A 131 9.16 2.69 7.58
N ARG A 132 10.46 2.41 7.72
CA ARG A 132 11.12 1.31 6.99
C ARG A 132 10.62 -0.06 7.42
N THR A 133 10.52 -0.30 8.73
CA THR A 133 10.01 -1.57 9.27
C THR A 133 8.55 -1.78 8.94
N ARG A 134 7.75 -0.72 8.99
CA ARG A 134 6.34 -0.76 8.57
C ARG A 134 6.20 -1.18 7.11
N MET A 135 7.03 -0.61 6.23
CA MET A 135 7.04 -0.99 4.80
C MET A 135 7.40 -2.46 4.61
N VAL A 136 8.42 -2.96 5.32
CA VAL A 136 8.79 -4.39 5.28
C VAL A 136 7.65 -5.25 5.80
N PHE A 137 7.02 -4.88 6.91
CA PHE A 137 5.86 -5.58 7.47
C PHE A 137 4.70 -5.67 6.47
N ASP A 138 4.34 -4.54 5.85
CA ASP A 138 3.26 -4.47 4.88
C ASP A 138 3.56 -5.35 3.64
N LEU A 139 4.80 -5.37 3.17
CA LEU A 139 5.23 -6.20 2.05
C LEU A 139 5.24 -7.70 2.39
N LEU A 140 5.68 -8.08 3.60
CA LEU A 140 5.61 -9.46 4.08
C LEU A 140 4.16 -9.94 4.20
N ALA A 141 3.27 -9.07 4.73
CA ALA A 141 1.84 -9.38 4.83
C ALA A 141 1.19 -9.61 3.45
N LEU A 142 1.78 -9.08 2.39
CA LEU A 142 1.36 -9.28 1.00
C LEU A 142 2.02 -10.47 0.31
N GLY A 143 2.83 -11.24 1.06
CA GLY A 143 3.46 -12.45 0.57
C GLY A 143 4.81 -12.24 -0.14
N HIS A 144 5.37 -11.01 -0.12
CA HIS A 144 6.71 -10.79 -0.66
C HIS A 144 7.78 -11.42 0.22
N THR A 145 8.81 -11.96 -0.42
CA THR A 145 10.00 -12.49 0.25
C THR A 145 10.96 -11.36 0.66
N PHE A 146 11.83 -11.61 1.64
CA PHE A 146 12.88 -10.64 2.01
C PHE A 146 13.84 -10.32 0.85
N GLU A 147 13.95 -11.18 -0.13
CA GLU A 147 14.79 -11.01 -1.31
C GLU A 147 14.15 -10.00 -2.27
N GLU A 148 12.86 -10.16 -2.57
CA GLU A 148 12.08 -9.20 -3.36
C GLU A 148 12.02 -7.84 -2.69
N ILE A 149 11.77 -7.81 -1.38
CA ILE A 149 11.76 -6.58 -0.59
C ILE A 149 13.12 -5.89 -0.63
N GLY A 150 14.20 -6.67 -0.51
CA GLY A 150 15.56 -6.17 -0.63
C GLY A 150 15.79 -5.49 -1.98
N SER A 151 15.40 -6.13 -3.07
CA SER A 151 15.49 -5.56 -4.42
C SER A 151 14.69 -4.26 -4.54
N MET A 152 13.46 -4.22 -4.03
CA MET A 152 12.60 -3.03 -4.06
C MET A 152 13.17 -1.86 -3.24
N MET A 153 13.90 -2.16 -2.16
CA MET A 153 14.46 -1.15 -1.25
C MET A 153 15.91 -0.79 -1.55
N GLY A 154 16.53 -1.38 -2.57
CA GLY A 154 17.96 -1.23 -2.85
C GLY A 154 18.87 -1.75 -1.73
N MET A 155 18.44 -2.79 -1.02
CA MET A 155 19.13 -3.38 0.12
C MET A 155 19.35 -4.88 -0.07
N SER A 156 20.34 -5.45 0.63
CA SER A 156 20.45 -6.91 0.66
C SER A 156 19.31 -7.52 1.49
N SER A 157 18.82 -8.68 1.09
CA SER A 157 17.80 -9.47 1.79
C SER A 157 18.15 -9.68 3.26
N ARG A 158 19.44 -9.93 3.56
CA ARG A 158 19.96 -10.06 4.92
C ARG A 158 19.81 -8.77 5.73
N ALA A 159 20.11 -7.62 5.14
CA ALA A 159 19.98 -6.32 5.82
C ALA A 159 18.50 -6.00 6.12
N VAL A 160 17.60 -6.26 5.18
CA VAL A 160 16.15 -6.09 5.38
C VAL A 160 15.65 -6.96 6.52
N ARG A 161 16.01 -8.26 6.50
CA ARG A 161 15.62 -9.23 7.53
C ARG A 161 16.12 -8.82 8.91
N ASN A 162 17.40 -8.49 9.05
CA ASN A 162 17.99 -8.11 10.34
C ASN A 162 17.31 -6.85 10.88
N ASN A 163 17.17 -5.80 10.07
CA ASN A 163 16.51 -4.56 10.48
C ASN A 163 15.07 -4.80 10.93
N TYR A 164 14.35 -5.67 10.25
CA TYR A 164 12.98 -6.03 10.59
C TYR A 164 12.90 -6.73 11.95
N TYR A 165 13.68 -7.80 12.13
CA TYR A 165 13.64 -8.58 13.37
C TYR A 165 14.17 -7.81 14.59
N ASP A 166 15.19 -6.98 14.42
CA ASP A 166 15.71 -6.12 15.49
C ASP A 166 14.65 -5.14 15.97
N GLN A 167 13.91 -4.54 15.05
CA GLN A 167 12.84 -3.62 15.40
C GLN A 167 11.66 -4.35 16.06
N VAL A 168 11.26 -5.52 15.55
CA VAL A 168 10.19 -6.33 16.14
C VAL A 168 10.57 -6.80 17.54
N ALA A 169 11.84 -7.17 17.76
CA ALA A 169 12.33 -7.56 19.08
C ALA A 169 12.25 -6.41 20.09
N ARG A 170 12.62 -5.19 19.69
CA ARG A 170 12.49 -3.97 20.53
C ARG A 170 11.03 -3.71 20.89
N LEU A 171 10.12 -3.76 19.90
CA LEU A 171 8.69 -3.54 20.13
C LEU A 171 8.09 -4.58 21.08
N LYS A 172 8.53 -5.83 21.01
CA LYS A 172 8.09 -6.86 21.96
C LYS A 172 8.51 -6.57 23.40
N GLN A 173 9.69 -6.00 23.60
CA GLN A 173 10.17 -5.60 24.92
C GLN A 173 9.44 -4.38 25.49
N GLU A 174 8.88 -3.51 24.63
CA GLU A 174 8.13 -2.32 25.04
C GLU A 174 6.68 -2.63 25.41
N ILE A 175 6.16 -3.78 25.00
CA ILE A 175 4.74 -4.17 25.17
C ILE A 175 4.57 -5.21 26.28
N GLY A 176 5.62 -5.98 26.60
CA GLY A 176 5.62 -6.99 27.67
C GLY A 176 6.06 -6.41 28.98
#